data_85d9d4f10dde22466dc040fe12b90f22
#
_entry.id   85d9d4f10dde22466dc040fe12b90f22
#
_cell.length_a   1.000
_cell.length_b   1.000
_cell.length_c   1.000
_cell.angle_alpha   90.00
_cell.angle_beta   90.00
_cell.angle_gamma   90.00
#
_symmetry.space_group_name_H-M   'P 1'
#
loop_
_entity.id
_entity.type
_entity.pdbx_description
1 polymer ?
#
loop_
_entity_poly.entity_id
_entity_poly.type
_entity_poly.pdbx_seq_one_letter_code
_entity_poly.pdbx_strand_id
1 'polypeptide(L)'
;MNEWPQIKEFLKQRHQFKIRRGSKSCTFDFDLDLSNANFLCNAQVITAFLFQGASSDGNLTINKAALPCIMMDAGYKTVGLFELAKDLSINPNTADSNTDHAMYNVDKLVEAEVRKAGREDFSYLQVQYHARGEGSPTVRRNKTIINVKDIYEKILEEEAIKLCKLLEDKKYSLDDVENIFITGGTGIAYYPHIKKFMAENYGLTKVVLTNRADDGSQISPMYAIVIGLHKQLKYRYK
;
A
#
# COMPACT_ATOMS: atom_id res chain seq x y z
N MET A 1 -2.23 15.35 15.19
CA MET A 1 -3.23 16.46 15.16
C MET A 1 -4.43 16.00 14.33
N ASN A 2 -5.64 16.25 14.78
CA ASN A 2 -6.84 15.86 14.04
C ASN A 2 -7.19 16.98 13.04
N GLU A 3 -6.82 16.82 11.77
CA GLU A 3 -7.04 17.81 10.71
C GLU A 3 -8.42 17.70 10.04
N TRP A 4 -9.25 16.75 10.49
CA TRP A 4 -10.56 16.48 9.90
C TRP A 4 -11.54 17.66 9.89
N PRO A 5 -11.61 18.50 10.93
CA PRO A 5 -12.49 19.68 10.89
C PRO A 5 -12.11 20.64 9.76
N GLN A 6 -10.82 20.83 9.52
CA GLN A 6 -10.32 21.72 8.45
C GLN A 6 -10.62 21.16 7.07
N ILE A 7 -10.44 19.84 6.88
CA ILE A 7 -10.78 19.17 5.62
C ILE A 7 -12.28 19.26 5.36
N LYS A 8 -13.13 19.04 6.37
CA LYS A 8 -14.58 19.19 6.23
C LYS A 8 -14.98 20.62 5.82
N GLU A 9 -14.42 21.64 6.45
CA GLU A 9 -14.69 23.03 6.07
C GLU A 9 -14.24 23.33 4.64
N PHE A 10 -13.09 22.84 4.23
CA PHE A 10 -12.63 22.97 2.84
C PHE A 10 -13.58 22.28 1.84
N LEU A 11 -14.11 21.11 2.17
CA LEU A 11 -15.02 20.34 1.32
C LEU A 11 -16.45 20.89 1.28
N LYS A 12 -16.89 21.72 2.26
CA LYS A 12 -18.22 22.36 2.28
C LYS A 12 -18.43 23.41 1.19
N GLN A 13 -17.41 23.75 0.44
CA GLN A 13 -17.52 24.72 -0.64
C GLN A 13 -18.32 24.13 -1.83
N ARG A 14 -18.98 25.02 -2.58
CA ARG A 14 -19.61 24.65 -3.83
C ARG A 14 -18.56 24.14 -4.82
N HIS A 15 -18.79 22.95 -5.36
CA HIS A 15 -17.90 22.30 -6.30
C HIS A 15 -18.45 22.45 -7.72
N GLN A 16 -17.67 23.08 -8.59
CA GLN A 16 -18.03 23.20 -10.00
C GLN A 16 -16.85 22.76 -10.87
N PHE A 17 -17.07 21.76 -11.71
CA PHE A 17 -16.08 21.31 -12.66
C PHE A 17 -16.71 20.80 -13.95
N LYS A 18 -15.95 20.83 -15.01
CA LYS A 18 -16.35 20.37 -16.34
C LYS A 18 -15.48 19.23 -16.80
N ILE A 19 -16.09 18.11 -17.14
CA ILE A 19 -15.40 16.99 -17.79
C ILE A 19 -15.66 17.07 -19.29
N ARG A 20 -14.59 16.98 -20.08
CA ARG A 20 -14.66 16.92 -21.53
C ARG A 20 -14.04 15.64 -22.06
N ARG A 21 -14.76 14.95 -22.93
CA ARG A 21 -14.26 13.78 -23.67
C ARG A 21 -14.59 13.94 -25.14
N GLY A 22 -13.61 14.28 -25.96
CA GLY A 22 -13.80 14.64 -27.37
C GLY A 22 -14.67 15.89 -27.52
N SER A 23 -15.75 15.81 -28.31
CA SER A 23 -16.73 16.89 -28.50
C SER A 23 -17.79 16.99 -27.40
N LYS A 24 -17.91 15.97 -26.54
CA LYS A 24 -18.88 15.93 -25.45
C LYS A 24 -18.30 16.56 -24.19
N SER A 25 -19.14 17.33 -23.48
CA SER A 25 -18.80 17.88 -22.17
C SER A 25 -19.98 17.79 -21.22
N CYS A 26 -19.69 17.55 -19.94
CA CYS A 26 -20.66 17.59 -18.86
C CYS A 26 -20.13 18.55 -17.77
N THR A 27 -20.98 19.43 -17.28
CA THR A 27 -20.68 20.31 -16.15
C THR A 27 -21.32 19.73 -14.90
N PHE A 28 -20.55 19.60 -13.84
CA PHE A 28 -20.98 19.21 -12.52
C PHE A 28 -20.98 20.46 -11.62
N ASP A 29 -22.07 20.67 -10.93
CA ASP A 29 -22.26 21.79 -10.01
C ASP A 29 -23.06 21.28 -8.82
N PHE A 30 -22.41 21.13 -7.66
CA PHE A 30 -23.02 20.52 -6.50
C PHE A 30 -22.39 21.01 -5.19
N ASP A 31 -23.15 20.92 -4.12
CA ASP A 31 -22.69 21.06 -2.75
C ASP A 31 -22.58 19.67 -2.11
N LEU A 32 -21.51 19.45 -1.33
CA LEU A 32 -21.34 18.21 -0.58
C LEU A 32 -22.08 18.29 0.76
N ASP A 33 -23.04 17.39 0.97
CA ASP A 33 -23.59 17.18 2.32
C ASP A 33 -22.59 16.41 3.17
N LEU A 34 -21.89 17.11 4.03
CA LEU A 34 -20.89 16.57 4.96
C LEU A 34 -21.45 16.29 6.35
N SER A 35 -22.75 16.09 6.47
CA SER A 35 -23.33 15.56 7.70
C SER A 35 -22.68 14.23 8.08
N ASN A 36 -22.66 13.91 9.37
CA ASN A 36 -22.06 12.64 9.82
C ASN A 36 -22.74 11.40 9.21
N ALA A 37 -23.97 11.56 8.70
CA ALA A 37 -24.65 10.50 7.96
C ALA A 37 -24.05 10.25 6.58
N ASN A 38 -23.63 11.32 5.88
CA ASN A 38 -23.18 11.26 4.47
C ASN A 38 -21.67 11.38 4.29
N PHE A 39 -20.93 11.59 5.36
CA PHE A 39 -19.48 11.69 5.33
C PHE A 39 -18.82 10.58 6.16
N LEU A 40 -18.11 9.70 5.47
CA LEU A 40 -17.31 8.65 6.09
C LEU A 40 -15.84 8.96 5.89
N CYS A 41 -15.13 9.11 7.00
CA CYS A 41 -13.68 9.17 7.01
C CYS A 41 -13.13 8.00 7.81
N ASN A 42 -12.21 7.27 7.21
CA ASN A 42 -11.57 6.14 7.86
C ASN A 42 -10.09 6.07 7.51
N ALA A 43 -9.30 5.44 8.38
CA ALA A 43 -7.91 5.14 8.06
C ALA A 43 -7.83 4.15 6.88
N GLN A 44 -6.94 4.42 5.93
CA GLN A 44 -6.76 3.58 4.73
C GLN A 44 -6.55 2.11 5.08
N VAL A 45 -5.79 1.83 6.13
CA VAL A 45 -5.48 0.47 6.57
C VAL A 45 -6.70 -0.29 7.07
N ILE A 46 -7.65 0.37 7.74
CA ILE A 46 -8.91 -0.26 8.15
C ILE A 46 -9.72 -0.66 6.91
N THR A 47 -9.79 0.22 5.92
CA THR A 47 -10.52 -0.08 4.68
C THR A 47 -9.85 -1.19 3.88
N ALA A 48 -8.52 -1.24 3.84
CA ALA A 48 -7.79 -2.34 3.22
C ALA A 48 -8.01 -3.67 3.95
N PHE A 49 -8.10 -3.65 5.29
CA PHE A 49 -8.44 -4.84 6.07
C PHE A 49 -9.88 -5.29 5.79
N LEU A 50 -10.84 -4.37 5.72
CA LEU A 50 -12.23 -4.70 5.39
C LEU A 50 -12.40 -5.28 3.98
N PHE A 51 -11.50 -4.98 3.07
CA PHE A 51 -11.47 -5.64 1.77
C PHE A 51 -11.35 -7.16 1.90
N GLN A 52 -10.48 -7.65 2.80
CA GLN A 52 -10.29 -9.08 3.05
C GLN A 52 -11.30 -9.66 4.06
N GLY A 53 -11.78 -8.82 4.97
CA GLY A 53 -12.54 -9.23 6.14
C GLY A 53 -14.03 -8.95 6.09
N ALA A 54 -14.56 -8.43 4.99
CA ALA A 54 -15.98 -8.21 4.79
C ALA A 54 -16.43 -8.76 3.45
N SER A 55 -17.63 -9.33 3.40
CA SER A 55 -18.27 -9.77 2.15
C SER A 55 -18.69 -8.59 1.27
N SER A 56 -19.07 -8.86 0.02
CA SER A 56 -19.48 -7.83 -0.95
C SER A 56 -20.72 -7.05 -0.53
N ASP A 57 -21.53 -7.60 0.37
CA ASP A 57 -22.69 -6.94 0.98
C ASP A 57 -22.35 -6.18 2.28
N GLY A 58 -21.07 -6.14 2.67
CA GLY A 58 -20.53 -5.39 3.80
C GLY A 58 -20.60 -6.10 5.15
N ASN A 59 -21.09 -7.35 5.22
CA ASN A 59 -21.06 -8.10 6.47
C ASN A 59 -19.62 -8.49 6.81
N LEU A 60 -19.24 -8.34 8.09
CA LEU A 60 -17.94 -8.78 8.56
C LEU A 60 -17.88 -10.30 8.54
N THR A 61 -16.97 -10.83 7.72
CA THR A 61 -16.67 -12.27 7.60
C THR A 61 -15.35 -12.61 8.28
N ILE A 62 -14.74 -11.63 8.94
CA ILE A 62 -13.43 -11.75 9.57
C ILE A 62 -13.45 -12.88 10.59
N ASN A 63 -12.61 -13.86 10.36
CA ASN A 63 -12.24 -14.78 11.42
C ASN A 63 -11.47 -13.99 12.49
N LYS A 64 -12.04 -13.85 13.69
CA LYS A 64 -11.38 -13.19 14.83
C LYS A 64 -10.00 -13.79 15.15
N ALA A 65 -9.73 -15.01 14.68
CA ALA A 65 -8.43 -15.66 14.76
C ALA A 65 -7.36 -15.01 13.86
N ALA A 66 -7.73 -14.06 12.99
CA ALA A 66 -6.76 -13.27 12.20
C ALA A 66 -6.24 -12.03 12.94
N LEU A 67 -6.72 -11.78 14.14
CA LEU A 67 -6.39 -10.61 14.95
C LEU A 67 -5.73 -11.04 16.29
N PRO A 68 -4.80 -10.27 16.81
CA PRO A 68 -4.28 -9.01 16.27
C PRO A 68 -3.47 -9.21 14.99
N CYS A 69 -3.39 -8.18 14.16
CA CYS A 69 -2.63 -8.24 12.91
C CYS A 69 -1.88 -6.94 12.65
N ILE A 70 -0.80 -7.04 11.88
CA ILE A 70 -0.10 -5.87 11.32
C ILE A 70 -0.64 -5.62 9.92
N MET A 71 -0.98 -4.36 9.65
CA MET A 71 -1.29 -3.86 8.32
C MET A 71 -0.12 -3.05 7.79
N MET A 72 0.33 -3.39 6.59
CA MET A 72 1.38 -2.68 5.86
C MET A 72 0.79 -2.12 4.57
N ASP A 73 0.66 -0.81 4.47
CA ASP A 73 0.27 -0.12 3.23
C ASP A 73 1.52 0.34 2.48
N ALA A 74 1.99 -0.52 1.58
CA ALA A 74 3.20 -0.27 0.81
C ALA A 74 2.90 0.61 -0.41
N GLY A 75 3.13 1.91 -0.26
CA GLY A 75 2.98 2.92 -1.28
C GLY A 75 4.29 3.29 -2.00
N TYR A 76 4.17 4.12 -3.03
CA TYR A 76 5.35 4.58 -3.78
C TYR A 76 6.22 5.57 -2.97
N LYS A 77 5.59 6.47 -2.21
CA LYS A 77 6.28 7.51 -1.42
C LYS A 77 6.36 7.21 0.07
N THR A 78 5.45 6.38 0.57
CA THR A 78 5.34 6.07 2.00
C THR A 78 4.98 4.61 2.20
N VAL A 79 5.46 4.03 3.31
CA VAL A 79 4.96 2.76 3.84
C VAL A 79 4.29 3.05 5.17
N GLY A 80 2.98 2.80 5.24
CA GLY A 80 2.20 2.88 6.46
C GLY A 80 2.24 1.54 7.22
N LEU A 81 2.49 1.57 8.53
CA LEU A 81 2.51 0.41 9.41
C LEU A 81 1.53 0.64 10.56
N PHE A 82 0.66 -0.35 10.81
CA PHE A 82 -0.38 -0.24 11.83
C PHE A 82 -0.67 -1.61 12.43
N GLU A 83 -0.87 -1.65 13.72
CA GLU A 83 -1.41 -2.81 14.41
C GLU A 83 -2.93 -2.63 14.58
N LEU A 84 -3.68 -3.65 14.20
CA LEU A 84 -5.10 -3.77 14.49
C LEU A 84 -5.29 -4.76 15.64
N ALA A 85 -5.88 -4.28 16.72
CA ALA A 85 -6.26 -5.09 17.86
C ALA A 85 -7.48 -5.98 17.56
N LYS A 86 -7.81 -6.88 18.50
CA LYS A 86 -8.95 -7.82 18.36
C LYS A 86 -10.32 -7.12 18.21
N ASP A 87 -10.43 -5.90 18.66
CA ASP A 87 -11.64 -5.06 18.54
C ASP A 87 -11.62 -4.15 17.28
N LEU A 88 -10.65 -4.32 16.39
CA LEU A 88 -10.41 -3.50 15.19
C LEU A 88 -9.96 -2.06 15.48
N SER A 89 -9.60 -1.73 16.71
CA SER A 89 -8.96 -0.46 17.00
C SER A 89 -7.53 -0.44 16.49
N ILE A 90 -7.07 0.74 16.04
CA ILE A 90 -5.67 0.97 15.70
C ILE A 90 -4.93 1.25 17.01
N ASN A 91 -3.85 0.53 17.25
CA ASN A 91 -2.93 0.87 18.33
C ASN A 91 -2.14 2.14 17.93
N PRO A 92 -2.40 3.31 18.57
CA PRO A 92 -1.75 4.55 18.16
C PRO A 92 -0.24 4.55 18.42
N ASN A 93 0.25 3.70 19.32
CA ASN A 93 1.67 3.62 19.66
C ASN A 93 2.48 2.86 18.59
N THR A 94 1.81 2.06 17.76
CA THR A 94 2.43 1.30 16.67
C THR A 94 2.17 1.94 15.30
N ALA A 95 1.25 2.92 15.21
CA ALA A 95 0.99 3.62 13.97
C ALA A 95 2.20 4.42 13.50
N ASP A 96 2.70 4.09 12.33
CA ASP A 96 3.86 4.74 11.73
C ASP A 96 3.67 4.96 10.22
N SER A 97 4.36 5.98 9.70
CA SER A 97 4.46 6.24 8.27
C SER A 97 5.92 6.50 7.93
N ASN A 98 6.52 5.59 7.21
CA ASN A 98 7.93 5.61 6.87
C ASN A 98 8.12 5.96 5.38
N THR A 99 9.03 6.88 5.09
CA THR A 99 9.40 7.25 3.72
C THR A 99 10.65 6.53 3.24
N ASP A 100 11.53 6.12 4.17
CA ASP A 100 12.88 5.64 3.85
C ASP A 100 12.88 4.28 3.13
N HIS A 101 11.85 3.45 3.40
CA HIS A 101 11.70 2.14 2.77
C HIS A 101 10.57 2.10 1.73
N ALA A 102 10.11 3.26 1.27
CA ALA A 102 9.14 3.35 0.18
C ALA A 102 9.78 3.04 -1.18
N MET A 103 8.98 2.60 -2.14
CA MET A 103 9.46 2.18 -3.47
C MET A 103 10.25 3.29 -4.20
N TYR A 104 9.94 4.55 -3.96
CA TYR A 104 10.71 5.67 -4.48
C TYR A 104 12.20 5.63 -4.08
N ASN A 105 12.48 5.24 -2.84
CA ASN A 105 13.87 5.12 -2.38
C ASN A 105 14.55 3.89 -2.95
N VAL A 106 13.84 2.77 -3.13
CA VAL A 106 14.35 1.63 -3.91
C VAL A 106 14.79 2.09 -5.30
N ASP A 107 13.93 2.81 -6.01
CA ASP A 107 14.25 3.33 -7.35
C ASP A 107 15.46 4.26 -7.33
N LYS A 108 15.60 5.10 -6.29
CA LYS A 108 16.76 5.99 -6.13
C LYS A 108 18.06 5.25 -5.82
N LEU A 109 18.01 4.20 -5.03
CA LEU A 109 19.16 3.35 -4.75
C LEU A 109 19.62 2.59 -6.02
N VAL A 110 18.66 2.08 -6.79
CA VAL A 110 18.96 1.44 -8.09
C VAL A 110 19.57 2.45 -9.07
N GLU A 111 19.02 3.66 -9.18
CA GLU A 111 19.62 4.76 -9.96
C GLU A 111 21.09 4.97 -9.58
N ALA A 112 21.37 5.07 -8.28
CA ALA A 112 22.72 5.30 -7.79
C ALA A 112 23.69 4.16 -8.16
N GLU A 113 23.29 2.91 -8.02
CA GLU A 113 24.11 1.75 -8.38
C GLU A 113 24.35 1.65 -9.90
N VAL A 114 23.32 1.90 -10.71
CA VAL A 114 23.47 1.89 -12.18
C VAL A 114 24.38 3.04 -12.64
N ARG A 115 24.31 4.22 -12.00
CA ARG A 115 25.22 5.33 -12.27
C ARG A 115 26.67 5.01 -11.88
N LYS A 116 26.89 4.39 -10.73
CA LYS A 116 28.23 3.90 -10.31
C LYS A 116 28.79 2.89 -11.32
N ALA A 117 27.95 2.01 -11.85
CA ALA A 117 28.34 1.10 -12.91
C ALA A 117 28.61 1.80 -14.26
N GLY A 118 28.39 3.12 -14.30
CA GLY A 118 28.84 4.00 -15.36
C GLY A 118 27.77 4.50 -16.32
N ARG A 119 26.49 4.38 -16.01
CA ARG A 119 25.39 5.06 -16.74
C ARG A 119 24.96 6.33 -15.98
N GLU A 120 25.79 7.37 -16.07
CA GLU A 120 25.59 8.66 -15.38
C GLU A 120 24.28 9.34 -15.76
N ASP A 121 23.78 9.09 -16.97
CA ASP A 121 22.52 9.61 -17.51
C ASP A 121 21.28 8.81 -17.03
N PHE A 122 21.47 7.69 -16.31
CA PHE A 122 20.37 6.85 -15.84
C PHE A 122 19.59 7.57 -14.72
N SER A 123 18.26 7.52 -14.78
CA SER A 123 17.36 8.12 -13.79
C SER A 123 16.45 7.08 -13.15
N TYR A 124 15.96 7.36 -11.94
CA TYR A 124 15.03 6.50 -11.21
C TYR A 124 13.74 6.20 -12.02
N LEU A 125 13.33 7.10 -12.92
CA LEU A 125 12.17 6.86 -13.78
C LEU A 125 12.40 5.70 -14.76
N GLN A 126 13.64 5.45 -15.14
CA GLN A 126 14.01 4.35 -16.03
C GLN A 126 14.00 3.00 -15.29
N VAL A 127 14.08 3.00 -13.95
CA VAL A 127 13.97 1.76 -13.16
C VAL A 127 12.63 1.07 -13.40
N GLN A 128 11.53 1.82 -13.43
CA GLN A 128 10.21 1.27 -13.71
C GLN A 128 10.16 0.53 -15.04
N TYR A 129 10.78 1.13 -16.07
CA TYR A 129 10.81 0.54 -17.41
C TYR A 129 11.68 -0.72 -17.49
N HIS A 130 12.89 -0.69 -16.91
CA HIS A 130 13.87 -1.75 -17.05
C HIS A 130 13.74 -2.90 -16.05
N ALA A 131 13.23 -2.62 -14.85
CA ALA A 131 13.14 -3.62 -13.79
C ALA A 131 11.72 -4.17 -13.58
N ARG A 132 10.68 -3.34 -13.76
CA ARG A 132 9.29 -3.69 -13.44
C ARG A 132 8.36 -3.70 -14.66
N GLY A 133 8.78 -3.10 -15.75
CA GLY A 133 8.00 -3.00 -17.00
C GLY A 133 8.43 -4.00 -18.07
N GLU A 134 7.96 -3.73 -19.28
CA GLU A 134 8.25 -4.57 -20.47
C GLU A 134 9.58 -4.19 -21.16
N GLY A 135 10.36 -3.29 -20.57
CA GLY A 135 11.63 -2.87 -21.11
C GLY A 135 12.72 -3.93 -21.02
N SER A 136 13.83 -3.73 -21.76
CA SER A 136 14.99 -4.59 -21.61
C SER A 136 15.52 -4.52 -20.17
N PRO A 137 15.74 -5.66 -19.49
CA PRO A 137 16.27 -5.69 -18.13
C PRO A 137 17.70 -5.16 -18.03
N THR A 138 18.33 -4.86 -19.16
CA THR A 138 19.72 -4.41 -19.23
C THR A 138 19.85 -3.08 -19.93
N VAL A 139 20.86 -2.31 -19.51
CA VAL A 139 21.33 -1.12 -20.20
C VAL A 139 22.78 -1.29 -20.61
N ARG A 140 23.22 -0.64 -21.69
CA ARG A 140 24.59 -0.73 -22.18
C ARG A 140 25.34 0.58 -21.93
N ARG A 141 26.61 0.43 -21.57
CA ARG A 141 27.61 1.49 -21.66
C ARG A 141 28.84 0.95 -22.39
N ASN A 142 29.12 1.45 -23.57
CA ASN A 142 30.19 0.92 -24.42
C ASN A 142 30.03 -0.61 -24.62
N LYS A 143 31.01 -1.38 -24.14
CA LYS A 143 30.97 -2.86 -24.17
C LYS A 143 30.40 -3.50 -22.91
N THR A 144 30.14 -2.73 -21.85
CA THR A 144 29.62 -3.23 -20.57
C THR A 144 28.10 -3.31 -20.62
N ILE A 145 27.56 -4.44 -20.19
CA ILE A 145 26.13 -4.67 -19.98
C ILE A 145 25.86 -4.58 -18.49
N ILE A 146 24.92 -3.73 -18.10
CA ILE A 146 24.46 -3.55 -16.70
C ILE A 146 23.07 -4.13 -16.61
N ASN A 147 22.88 -5.14 -15.77
CA ASN A 147 21.57 -5.72 -15.50
C ASN A 147 20.86 -4.92 -14.42
N VAL A 148 19.95 -4.07 -14.84
CA VAL A 148 19.15 -3.19 -13.94
C VAL A 148 18.20 -4.01 -13.09
N LYS A 149 17.64 -5.09 -13.63
CA LYS A 149 16.70 -5.95 -12.93
C LYS A 149 17.36 -6.68 -11.75
N ASP A 150 18.56 -7.22 -11.94
CA ASP A 150 19.28 -7.89 -10.86
C ASP A 150 19.65 -6.91 -9.72
N ILE A 151 20.07 -5.69 -10.10
CA ILE A 151 20.34 -4.63 -9.11
C ILE A 151 19.06 -4.28 -8.34
N TYR A 152 17.94 -4.14 -9.04
CA TYR A 152 16.63 -3.84 -8.44
C TYR A 152 16.20 -4.94 -7.47
N GLU A 153 16.22 -6.21 -7.88
CA GLU A 153 15.79 -7.33 -7.03
C GLU A 153 16.64 -7.43 -5.74
N LYS A 154 17.96 -7.25 -5.87
CA LYS A 154 18.85 -7.23 -4.70
C LYS A 154 18.51 -6.09 -3.73
N ILE A 155 18.36 -4.87 -4.23
CA ILE A 155 18.05 -3.70 -3.40
C ILE A 155 16.65 -3.84 -2.78
N LEU A 156 15.69 -4.35 -3.54
CA LEU A 156 14.33 -4.59 -3.05
C LEU A 156 14.32 -5.59 -1.90
N GLU A 157 15.07 -6.70 -2.00
CA GLU A 157 15.21 -7.67 -0.91
C GLU A 157 15.84 -7.03 0.34
N GLU A 158 16.92 -6.26 0.17
CA GLU A 158 17.58 -5.55 1.26
C GLU A 158 16.64 -4.56 1.96
N GLU A 159 15.88 -3.77 1.21
CA GLU A 159 14.91 -2.81 1.77
C GLU A 159 13.71 -3.52 2.43
N ALA A 160 13.24 -4.63 1.88
CA ALA A 160 12.22 -5.47 2.50
C ALA A 160 12.67 -6.01 3.87
N ILE A 161 13.93 -6.47 3.97
CA ILE A 161 14.51 -6.94 5.23
C ILE A 161 14.61 -5.80 6.25
N LYS A 162 15.05 -4.61 5.83
CA LYS A 162 15.09 -3.43 6.71
C LYS A 162 13.69 -3.06 7.22
N LEU A 163 12.68 -3.14 6.34
CA LEU A 163 11.29 -2.90 6.71
C LEU A 163 10.78 -3.92 7.73
N CYS A 164 11.16 -5.20 7.59
CA CYS A 164 10.86 -6.22 8.59
C CYS A 164 11.53 -5.93 9.94
N LYS A 165 12.81 -5.53 9.93
CA LYS A 165 13.53 -5.13 11.16
C LYS A 165 12.91 -3.92 11.83
N LEU A 166 12.34 -2.99 11.05
CA LEU A 166 11.61 -1.85 11.60
C LEU A 166 10.38 -2.30 12.41
N LEU A 167 9.73 -3.41 12.03
CA LEU A 167 8.64 -4.00 12.82
C LEU A 167 9.15 -4.49 14.18
N GLU A 168 10.34 -5.08 14.23
CA GLU A 168 10.98 -5.51 15.50
C GLU A 168 11.22 -4.31 16.44
N ASP A 169 11.78 -3.22 15.90
CA ASP A 169 12.18 -2.04 16.67
C ASP A 169 10.98 -1.22 17.19
N LYS A 170 9.83 -1.30 16.53
CA LYS A 170 8.63 -0.49 16.80
C LYS A 170 7.69 -1.08 17.86
N LYS A 171 8.12 -2.04 18.65
CA LYS A 171 7.34 -2.66 19.74
C LYS A 171 6.07 -3.38 19.25
N TYR A 172 6.07 -3.86 18.01
CA TYR A 172 5.09 -4.86 17.62
C TYR A 172 5.44 -6.15 18.36
N SER A 173 4.49 -6.72 19.08
CA SER A 173 4.68 -8.06 19.63
C SER A 173 4.49 -9.07 18.50
N LEU A 174 5.56 -9.32 17.72
CA LEU A 174 5.50 -10.26 16.59
C LEU A 174 5.12 -11.67 17.04
N ASP A 175 5.37 -12.02 18.30
CA ASP A 175 4.96 -13.29 18.91
C ASP A 175 3.44 -13.38 19.12
N ASP A 176 2.77 -12.23 19.31
CA ASP A 176 1.31 -12.16 19.54
C ASP A 176 0.52 -11.88 18.27
N VAL A 177 1.21 -11.52 17.17
CA VAL A 177 0.58 -11.19 15.89
C VAL A 177 0.27 -12.44 15.09
N GLU A 178 -0.99 -12.63 14.72
CA GLU A 178 -1.43 -13.77 13.94
C GLU A 178 -1.15 -13.65 12.44
N ASN A 179 -1.22 -12.41 11.92
CA ASN A 179 -1.09 -12.16 10.49
C ASN A 179 -0.42 -10.83 10.18
N ILE A 180 0.28 -10.77 9.04
CA ILE A 180 0.70 -9.52 8.40
C ILE A 180 -0.05 -9.39 7.08
N PHE A 181 -0.84 -8.33 6.93
CA PHE A 181 -1.53 -8.00 5.69
C PHE A 181 -0.76 -6.92 4.94
N ILE A 182 -0.40 -7.20 3.69
CA ILE A 182 0.30 -6.26 2.81
C ILE A 182 -0.69 -5.74 1.77
N THR A 183 -0.80 -4.42 1.68
CA THR A 183 -1.63 -3.70 0.70
C THR A 183 -0.81 -2.63 -0.02
N GLY A 184 -1.48 -1.83 -0.85
CA GLY A 184 -0.83 -0.74 -1.58
C GLY A 184 -0.25 -1.16 -2.93
N GLY A 185 0.02 -0.18 -3.78
CA GLY A 185 0.41 -0.41 -5.17
C GLY A 185 1.77 -1.09 -5.34
N THR A 186 2.65 -0.99 -4.36
CA THR A 186 3.99 -1.61 -4.38
C THR A 186 4.09 -2.86 -3.49
N GLY A 187 2.99 -3.22 -2.81
CA GLY A 187 2.92 -4.39 -1.92
C GLY A 187 3.28 -5.70 -2.61
N ILE A 188 2.95 -5.84 -3.90
CA ILE A 188 3.29 -7.03 -4.70
C ILE A 188 4.80 -7.26 -4.75
N ALA A 189 5.58 -6.20 -4.89
CA ALA A 189 7.03 -6.29 -4.98
C ALA A 189 7.66 -6.72 -3.64
N TYR A 190 7.20 -6.16 -2.53
CA TYR A 190 7.72 -6.48 -1.19
C TYR A 190 7.27 -7.85 -0.66
N TYR A 191 6.08 -8.29 -1.06
CA TYR A 191 5.42 -9.47 -0.48
C TYR A 191 6.29 -10.74 -0.43
N PRO A 192 6.98 -11.19 -1.51
CA PRO A 192 7.75 -12.43 -1.47
C PRO A 192 8.91 -12.37 -0.46
N HIS A 193 9.59 -11.23 -0.37
CA HIS A 193 10.74 -11.03 0.51
C HIS A 193 10.31 -10.95 1.97
N ILE A 194 9.24 -10.21 2.29
CA ILE A 194 8.69 -10.11 3.64
C ILE A 194 8.19 -11.48 4.10
N LYS A 195 7.44 -12.19 3.25
CA LYS A 195 6.93 -13.52 3.56
C LYS A 195 8.05 -14.50 3.91
N LYS A 196 9.11 -14.52 3.10
CA LYS A 196 10.30 -15.36 3.33
C LYS A 196 10.96 -15.01 4.66
N PHE A 197 11.26 -13.73 4.88
CA PHE A 197 11.95 -13.27 6.09
C PHE A 197 11.16 -13.59 7.36
N MET A 198 9.85 -13.33 7.36
CA MET A 198 8.99 -13.59 8.53
C MET A 198 8.86 -15.07 8.83
N ALA A 199 8.78 -15.92 7.80
CA ALA A 199 8.75 -17.36 7.99
C ALA A 199 10.06 -17.92 8.57
N GLU A 200 11.21 -17.43 8.08
CA GLU A 200 12.54 -17.91 8.47
C GLU A 200 12.96 -17.44 9.88
N ASN A 201 12.58 -16.21 10.28
CA ASN A 201 13.08 -15.61 11.52
C ASN A 201 12.06 -15.67 12.68
N TYR A 202 10.74 -15.71 12.38
CA TYR A 202 9.68 -15.68 13.40
C TYR A 202 8.71 -16.87 13.32
N GLY A 203 8.90 -17.78 12.35
CA GLY A 203 7.92 -18.84 12.10
C GLY A 203 6.55 -18.32 11.65
N LEU A 204 6.43 -17.02 11.35
CA LEU A 204 5.20 -16.37 10.94
C LEU A 204 4.93 -16.65 9.46
N THR A 205 4.09 -17.64 9.20
CA THR A 205 3.75 -18.08 7.83
C THR A 205 2.54 -17.36 7.23
N LYS A 206 1.77 -16.65 8.06
CA LYS A 206 0.53 -15.98 7.64
C LYS A 206 0.79 -14.53 7.18
N VAL A 207 1.66 -14.36 6.21
CA VAL A 207 1.82 -13.09 5.48
C VAL A 207 0.90 -13.12 4.27
N VAL A 208 -0.01 -12.17 4.17
CA VAL A 208 -1.12 -12.15 3.20
C VAL A 208 -1.04 -10.89 2.34
N LEU A 209 -0.98 -11.06 1.02
CA LEU A 209 -1.16 -9.95 0.08
C LEU A 209 -2.67 -9.71 -0.13
N THR A 210 -3.14 -8.48 0.06
CA THR A 210 -4.56 -8.12 -0.10
C THR A 210 -4.93 -7.96 -1.59
N ASN A 211 -4.99 -9.07 -2.31
CA ASN A 211 -5.16 -9.08 -3.76
C ASN A 211 -6.26 -10.02 -4.27
N ARG A 212 -7.11 -10.55 -3.38
CA ARG A 212 -8.21 -11.44 -3.77
C ARG A 212 -9.56 -10.83 -3.43
N ALA A 213 -10.44 -10.74 -4.42
CA ALA A 213 -11.84 -10.40 -4.25
C ALA A 213 -12.65 -11.58 -3.66
N ASP A 214 -13.88 -11.32 -3.25
CA ASP A 214 -14.76 -12.33 -2.61
C ASP A 214 -15.06 -13.53 -3.52
N ASP A 215 -15.06 -13.33 -4.84
CA ASP A 215 -15.23 -14.37 -5.86
C ASP A 215 -13.93 -15.16 -6.16
N GLY A 216 -12.84 -14.86 -5.43
CA GLY A 216 -11.53 -15.46 -5.60
C GLY A 216 -10.70 -14.88 -6.75
N SER A 217 -11.23 -13.92 -7.52
CA SER A 217 -10.49 -13.25 -8.58
C SER A 217 -9.32 -12.44 -8.02
N GLN A 218 -8.22 -12.37 -8.78
CA GLN A 218 -7.08 -11.53 -8.42
C GLN A 218 -7.35 -10.09 -8.81
N ILE A 219 -7.05 -9.19 -7.89
CA ILE A 219 -7.05 -7.75 -8.12
C ILE A 219 -5.71 -7.15 -7.69
N SER A 220 -5.40 -5.97 -8.20
CA SER A 220 -4.25 -5.23 -7.67
C SER A 220 -4.50 -4.78 -6.24
N PRO A 221 -3.56 -4.97 -5.30
CA PRO A 221 -3.67 -4.49 -3.91
C PRO A 221 -3.92 -2.98 -3.81
N MET A 222 -3.60 -2.24 -4.86
CA MET A 222 -3.90 -0.81 -5.00
C MET A 222 -5.40 -0.51 -4.86
N TYR A 223 -6.27 -1.43 -5.26
CA TYR A 223 -7.73 -1.25 -5.18
C TYR A 223 -8.34 -1.72 -3.86
N ALA A 224 -7.58 -2.39 -3.00
CA ALA A 224 -8.09 -2.93 -1.73
C ALA A 224 -8.74 -1.85 -0.86
N ILE A 225 -8.13 -0.67 -0.76
CA ILE A 225 -8.64 0.47 0.02
C ILE A 225 -10.00 0.92 -0.51
N VAL A 226 -10.13 1.11 -1.83
CA VAL A 226 -11.37 1.61 -2.45
C VAL A 226 -12.50 0.59 -2.32
N ILE A 227 -12.20 -0.68 -2.53
CA ILE A 227 -13.21 -1.76 -2.43
C ILE A 227 -13.62 -1.95 -0.97
N GLY A 228 -12.68 -1.91 -0.02
CA GLY A 228 -12.99 -1.98 1.40
C GLY A 228 -13.86 -0.82 1.88
N LEU A 229 -13.59 0.40 1.41
CA LEU A 229 -14.44 1.56 1.66
C LEU A 229 -15.87 1.35 1.11
N HIS A 230 -15.99 0.81 -0.10
CA HIS A 230 -17.29 0.50 -0.70
C HIS A 230 -18.08 -0.54 0.13
N LYS A 231 -17.42 -1.61 0.61
CA LYS A 231 -18.03 -2.61 1.50
C LYS A 231 -18.52 -1.95 2.80
N GLN A 232 -17.72 -1.08 3.38
CA GLN A 232 -18.07 -0.34 4.60
C GLN A 232 -19.28 0.57 4.39
N LEU A 233 -19.35 1.28 3.26
CA LEU A 233 -20.51 2.10 2.91
C LEU A 233 -21.77 1.24 2.78
N LYS A 234 -21.70 0.10 2.10
CA LYS A 234 -22.83 -0.83 2.01
C LYS A 234 -23.33 -1.31 3.38
N TYR A 235 -22.43 -1.60 4.30
CA TYR A 235 -22.80 -1.97 5.67
C TYR A 235 -23.53 -0.85 6.41
N ARG A 236 -23.06 0.40 6.22
CA ARG A 236 -23.61 1.57 6.92
C ARG A 236 -25.00 1.97 6.43
N TYR A 237 -25.31 1.73 5.16
CA TYR A 237 -26.55 2.16 4.51
C TYR A 237 -27.56 1.02 4.29
N LYS A 238 -27.39 -0.09 4.96
CA LYS A 238 -28.43 -1.12 5.12
C LYS A 238 -29.45 -0.71 6.16
#